data_c1512dd82d8c000cb04149a11cb5a208
#
_entry.id   c1512dd82d8c000cb04149a11cb5a208
#
_cell.length_a   1.000
_cell.length_b   1.000
_cell.length_c   1.000
_cell.angle_alpha   90.00
_cell.angle_beta   90.00
_cell.angle_gamma   90.00
#
_symmetry.space_group_name_H-M   'P 1'
#
loop_
_entity.id
_entity.type
_entity.pdbx_description
1 polymer ?
#
loop_
_entity_poly.entity_id
_entity_poly.type
_entity_poly.pdbx_seq_one_letter_code
_entity_poly.pdbx_strand_id
1 'polypeptide(L)'
;MKIGIIGAMHEEIMELKNSMTNINEVQISNLKFYEGKLCSKDIVLVESGIGKVNAAISTTLLISQFKVEKIIFTGVAGAVNPEIKVTDIVIGTDLVESDMDVTAGGNYKLGEIPRMKSSYYKADPYLFTLAESVAIKLFGSDRVHKGRIISRDEFVASSEKVNKLREIFSAECVEMEGAAVAHVCEVMNIPFIVIRSISDKADDEAGMSFDEFVKIAARNSKSIVEGILSIIK
;
A
#
# COMPACT_ATOMS: atom_id res chain seq x y z
N MET A 1 -3.40 18.15 -12.21
CA MET A 1 -2.91 16.82 -11.73
C MET A 1 -3.96 16.24 -10.81
N LYS A 2 -4.49 15.08 -11.15
CA LYS A 2 -5.46 14.34 -10.35
C LYS A 2 -4.75 13.12 -9.71
N ILE A 3 -4.93 12.89 -8.42
CA ILE A 3 -4.23 11.84 -7.67
C ILE A 3 -5.24 10.79 -7.23
N GLY A 4 -4.95 9.52 -7.51
CA GLY A 4 -5.68 8.38 -6.98
C GLY A 4 -5.16 8.01 -5.60
N ILE A 5 -6.06 7.83 -4.64
CA ILE A 5 -5.75 7.36 -3.30
C ILE A 5 -6.53 6.07 -3.06
N ILE A 6 -5.85 5.04 -2.62
CA ILE A 6 -6.42 3.71 -2.38
C ILE A 6 -6.23 3.35 -0.92
N GLY A 7 -7.26 2.80 -0.29
CA GLY A 7 -7.19 1.99 0.91
C GLY A 7 -7.97 0.70 0.68
N ALA A 8 -7.58 -0.39 1.31
CA ALA A 8 -8.24 -1.68 1.13
C ALA A 8 -9.51 -1.80 1.96
N MET A 9 -9.55 -1.15 3.11
CA MET A 9 -10.61 -1.27 4.11
C MET A 9 -11.26 0.08 4.41
N HIS A 10 -12.47 -0.01 4.96
CA HIS A 10 -13.26 1.15 5.37
C HIS A 10 -12.52 2.05 6.36
N GLU A 11 -11.88 1.45 7.36
CA GLU A 11 -11.12 2.14 8.40
C GLU A 11 -9.98 2.98 7.81
N GLU A 12 -9.37 2.51 6.73
CA GLU A 12 -8.23 3.17 6.08
C GLU A 12 -8.64 4.42 5.29
N ILE A 13 -9.86 4.43 4.73
CA ILE A 13 -10.31 5.53 3.88
C ILE A 13 -11.23 6.54 4.56
N MET A 14 -11.95 6.14 5.62
CA MET A 14 -12.99 6.99 6.23
C MET A 14 -12.45 8.32 6.74
N GLU A 15 -11.32 8.31 7.40
CA GLU A 15 -10.70 9.52 7.92
C GLU A 15 -10.29 10.48 6.80
N LEU A 16 -9.79 9.94 5.67
CA LEU A 16 -9.46 10.74 4.47
C LEU A 16 -10.72 11.31 3.83
N LYS A 17 -11.75 10.48 3.65
CA LYS A 17 -13.04 10.90 3.10
C LYS A 17 -13.67 12.04 3.89
N ASN A 18 -13.63 11.96 5.23
CA ASN A 18 -14.17 12.99 6.12
C ASN A 18 -13.43 14.32 6.00
N SER A 19 -12.17 14.31 5.56
CA SER A 19 -11.36 15.52 5.33
C SER A 19 -11.51 16.11 3.94
N MET A 20 -12.15 15.38 3.00
CA MET A 20 -12.38 15.85 1.65
C MET A 20 -13.46 16.93 1.58
N THR A 21 -13.37 17.79 0.58
CA THR A 21 -14.37 18.78 0.22
C THR A 21 -14.84 18.60 -1.22
N ASN A 22 -16.03 19.11 -1.55
CA ASN A 22 -16.62 19.00 -2.88
C ASN A 22 -16.74 17.55 -3.37
N ILE A 23 -17.17 16.65 -2.50
CA ILE A 23 -17.24 15.22 -2.79
C ILE A 23 -18.36 14.95 -3.80
N ASN A 24 -18.02 14.26 -4.88
CA ASN A 24 -18.91 13.63 -5.82
C ASN A 24 -18.69 12.10 -5.76
N GLU A 25 -19.72 11.36 -5.35
CA GLU A 25 -19.66 9.90 -5.30
C GLU A 25 -20.02 9.33 -6.68
N VAL A 26 -19.12 8.55 -7.26
CA VAL A 26 -19.31 7.84 -8.52
C VAL A 26 -19.27 6.34 -8.25
N GLN A 27 -20.33 5.65 -8.62
CA GLN A 27 -20.39 4.20 -8.49
C GLN A 27 -20.09 3.54 -9.83
N ILE A 28 -19.12 2.60 -9.84
CA ILE A 28 -18.83 1.74 -10.98
C ILE A 28 -18.93 0.30 -10.47
N SER A 29 -19.95 -0.43 -10.95
CA SER A 29 -20.30 -1.75 -10.42
C SER A 29 -20.50 -1.70 -8.90
N ASN A 30 -19.74 -2.46 -8.13
CA ASN A 30 -19.83 -2.51 -6.67
C ASN A 30 -18.85 -1.54 -5.97
N LEU A 31 -17.99 -0.84 -6.74
CA LEU A 31 -17.01 0.06 -6.19
C LEU A 31 -17.53 1.49 -6.15
N LYS A 32 -17.23 2.18 -5.05
CA LYS A 32 -17.54 3.60 -4.86
C LYS A 32 -16.26 4.42 -4.92
N PHE A 33 -16.24 5.39 -5.80
CA PHE A 33 -15.16 6.35 -5.97
C PHE A 33 -15.63 7.71 -5.47
N TYR A 34 -14.79 8.40 -4.72
CA TYR A 34 -15.07 9.72 -4.18
C TYR A 34 -14.14 10.72 -4.86
N GLU A 35 -14.66 11.43 -5.87
CA GLU A 35 -13.95 12.56 -6.47
C GLU A 35 -14.13 13.79 -5.58
N GLY A 36 -13.09 14.58 -5.40
CA GLY A 36 -13.15 15.80 -4.61
C GLY A 36 -11.81 16.44 -4.39
N LYS A 37 -11.73 17.27 -3.35
CA LYS A 37 -10.46 17.93 -2.99
C LYS A 37 -10.04 17.51 -1.58
N LEU A 38 -8.74 17.26 -1.45
CA LEU A 38 -8.07 17.09 -0.16
C LEU A 38 -6.77 17.91 -0.18
N CYS A 39 -6.52 18.75 0.84
CA CYS A 39 -5.41 19.70 0.86
C CYS A 39 -5.32 20.53 -0.44
N SER A 40 -6.45 20.98 -0.98
CA SER A 40 -6.59 21.73 -2.25
C SER A 40 -6.18 21.00 -3.53
N LYS A 41 -5.81 19.73 -3.45
CA LYS A 41 -5.52 18.88 -4.62
C LYS A 41 -6.76 18.13 -5.09
N ASP A 42 -6.88 17.93 -6.40
CA ASP A 42 -7.93 17.09 -6.97
C ASP A 42 -7.57 15.63 -6.75
N ILE A 43 -8.42 14.89 -6.06
CA ILE A 43 -8.21 13.48 -5.75
C ILE A 43 -9.40 12.61 -6.14
N VAL A 44 -9.12 11.33 -6.30
CA VAL A 44 -10.13 10.27 -6.33
C VAL A 44 -9.74 9.24 -5.29
N LEU A 45 -10.59 9.09 -4.28
CA LEU A 45 -10.42 8.13 -3.19
C LEU A 45 -11.28 6.89 -3.45
N VAL A 46 -10.76 5.69 -3.21
CA VAL A 46 -11.48 4.44 -3.33
C VAL A 46 -11.14 3.46 -2.21
N GLU A 47 -12.17 2.76 -1.72
CA GLU A 47 -12.02 1.52 -0.96
C GLU A 47 -11.95 0.36 -1.96
N SER A 48 -10.80 -0.29 -2.08
CA SER A 48 -10.62 -1.35 -3.07
C SER A 48 -11.28 -2.66 -2.67
N GLY A 49 -11.40 -2.92 -1.38
CA GLY A 49 -11.59 -4.26 -0.84
C GLY A 49 -10.26 -5.02 -0.72
N ILE A 50 -10.28 -6.10 0.06
CA ILE A 50 -9.11 -6.90 0.39
C ILE A 50 -8.70 -7.81 -0.77
N GLY A 51 -7.40 -7.97 -0.96
CA GLY A 51 -6.79 -8.92 -1.89
C GLY A 51 -6.38 -8.34 -3.24
N LYS A 52 -5.46 -9.04 -3.90
CA LYS A 52 -4.78 -8.56 -5.12
C LYS A 52 -5.72 -8.25 -6.28
N VAL A 53 -6.76 -9.07 -6.48
CA VAL A 53 -7.72 -8.87 -7.58
C VAL A 53 -8.51 -7.58 -7.38
N ASN A 54 -9.01 -7.32 -6.16
CA ASN A 54 -9.75 -6.10 -5.84
C ASN A 54 -8.87 -4.86 -6.02
N ALA A 55 -7.63 -4.93 -5.56
CA ALA A 55 -6.65 -3.87 -5.72
C ALA A 55 -6.34 -3.57 -7.19
N ALA A 56 -6.15 -4.60 -8.01
CA ALA A 56 -5.89 -4.45 -9.44
C ALA A 56 -7.08 -3.83 -10.19
N ILE A 57 -8.32 -4.25 -9.89
CA ILE A 57 -9.53 -3.70 -10.50
C ILE A 57 -9.68 -2.22 -10.16
N SER A 58 -9.60 -1.85 -8.88
CA SER A 58 -9.78 -0.47 -8.43
C SER A 58 -8.69 0.45 -8.99
N THR A 59 -7.43 0.00 -9.01
CA THR A 59 -6.31 0.75 -9.61
C THR A 59 -6.52 0.97 -11.10
N THR A 60 -6.92 -0.07 -11.84
CA THR A 60 -7.21 0.02 -13.27
C THR A 60 -8.33 1.04 -13.56
N LEU A 61 -9.39 1.04 -12.75
CA LEU A 61 -10.49 1.99 -12.90
C LEU A 61 -10.07 3.42 -12.57
N LEU A 62 -9.29 3.65 -11.51
CA LEU A 62 -8.72 4.97 -11.20
C LEU A 62 -7.95 5.54 -12.40
N ILE A 63 -7.10 4.73 -13.02
CA ILE A 63 -6.28 5.17 -14.15
C ILE A 63 -7.14 5.34 -15.42
N SER A 64 -7.95 4.33 -15.77
CA SER A 64 -8.66 4.28 -17.04
C SER A 64 -9.89 5.18 -17.09
N GLN A 65 -10.67 5.28 -16.01
CA GLN A 65 -11.91 6.05 -15.96
C GLN A 65 -11.70 7.46 -15.42
N PHE A 66 -10.98 7.58 -14.30
CA PHE A 66 -10.79 8.87 -13.63
C PHE A 66 -9.55 9.64 -14.10
N LYS A 67 -8.69 9.01 -14.93
CA LYS A 67 -7.49 9.62 -15.49
C LYS A 67 -6.55 10.19 -14.43
N VAL A 68 -6.37 9.46 -13.34
CA VAL A 68 -5.41 9.86 -12.32
C VAL A 68 -3.98 9.75 -12.86
N GLU A 69 -3.13 10.67 -12.45
CA GLU A 69 -1.75 10.79 -12.95
C GLU A 69 -0.72 10.21 -11.96
N LYS A 70 -1.14 9.95 -10.74
CA LYS A 70 -0.33 9.36 -9.67
C LYS A 70 -1.22 8.52 -8.75
N ILE A 71 -0.63 7.48 -8.14
CA ILE A 71 -1.31 6.64 -7.14
C ILE A 71 -0.56 6.72 -5.81
N ILE A 72 -1.32 6.97 -4.74
CA ILE A 72 -0.88 6.79 -3.36
C ILE A 72 -1.72 5.66 -2.77
N PHE A 73 -1.08 4.56 -2.41
CA PHE A 73 -1.75 3.47 -1.71
C PHE A 73 -1.30 3.45 -0.26
N THR A 74 -2.25 3.60 0.65
CA THR A 74 -2.00 3.65 2.08
C THR A 74 -2.84 2.61 2.80
N GLY A 75 -2.36 2.11 3.93
CA GLY A 75 -3.05 1.10 4.71
C GLY A 75 -2.18 0.50 5.79
N VAL A 76 -2.60 -0.67 6.28
CA VAL A 76 -1.93 -1.41 7.34
C VAL A 76 -1.12 -2.59 6.79
N ALA A 77 -0.20 -3.13 7.61
CA ALA A 77 0.57 -4.32 7.29
C ALA A 77 1.11 -4.99 8.55
N GLY A 78 1.38 -6.29 8.46
CA GLY A 78 2.13 -7.04 9.46
C GLY A 78 3.65 -6.90 9.25
N ALA A 79 4.42 -6.67 10.31
CA ALA A 79 5.87 -6.58 10.25
C ALA A 79 6.49 -7.95 9.93
N VAL A 80 7.43 -7.97 8.97
CA VAL A 80 8.26 -9.14 8.63
C VAL A 80 9.67 -8.96 9.18
N ASN A 81 10.19 -7.71 9.17
CA ASN A 81 11.44 -7.38 9.82
C ASN A 81 11.25 -7.29 11.34
N PRO A 82 11.98 -8.08 12.16
CA PRO A 82 11.81 -8.10 13.62
C PRO A 82 12.15 -6.77 14.31
N GLU A 83 12.93 -5.89 13.68
CA GLU A 83 13.28 -4.57 14.21
C GLU A 83 12.09 -3.59 14.17
N ILE A 84 11.09 -3.87 13.33
CA ILE A 84 9.93 -2.99 13.14
C ILE A 84 8.88 -3.27 14.21
N LYS A 85 8.36 -2.20 14.79
CA LYS A 85 7.36 -2.25 15.87
C LYS A 85 5.98 -1.90 15.36
N VAL A 86 4.96 -2.38 16.07
CA VAL A 86 3.58 -1.95 15.84
C VAL A 86 3.50 -0.43 15.94
N THR A 87 2.75 0.20 15.06
CA THR A 87 2.61 1.64 14.83
C THR A 87 3.77 2.33 14.09
N ASP A 88 4.85 1.63 13.76
CA ASP A 88 5.88 2.16 12.87
C ASP A 88 5.36 2.28 11.42
N ILE A 89 6.08 3.05 10.62
CA ILE A 89 5.75 3.31 9.23
C ILE A 89 6.76 2.60 8.31
N VAL A 90 6.26 1.92 7.30
CA VAL A 90 7.08 1.38 6.21
C VAL A 90 6.73 2.09 4.91
N ILE A 91 7.75 2.64 4.25
CA ILE A 91 7.64 3.23 2.91
C ILE A 91 8.27 2.25 1.92
N GLY A 92 7.46 1.77 0.99
CA GLY A 92 7.87 0.79 0.00
C GLY A 92 8.90 1.36 -0.98
N THR A 93 10.08 0.74 -1.06
CA THR A 93 11.06 1.00 -2.11
C THR A 93 10.74 0.21 -3.37
N ASP A 94 10.32 -1.01 -3.18
CA ASP A 94 9.80 -1.91 -4.22
C ASP A 94 8.77 -2.89 -3.62
N LEU A 95 7.95 -3.46 -4.50
CA LEU A 95 6.93 -4.43 -4.12
C LEU A 95 7.02 -5.70 -4.97
N VAL A 96 6.59 -6.84 -4.40
CA VAL A 96 6.54 -8.13 -5.09
C VAL A 96 5.36 -8.96 -4.62
N GLU A 97 4.75 -9.72 -5.55
CA GLU A 97 3.71 -10.71 -5.24
C GLU A 97 4.36 -11.99 -4.72
N SER A 98 4.46 -12.13 -3.40
CA SER A 98 5.25 -13.17 -2.72
C SER A 98 4.67 -14.58 -2.80
N ASP A 99 3.45 -14.72 -3.26
CA ASP A 99 2.75 -15.99 -3.47
C ASP A 99 2.64 -16.41 -4.95
N MET A 100 3.22 -15.62 -5.87
CA MET A 100 3.39 -16.05 -7.25
C MET A 100 4.45 -17.15 -7.32
N ASP A 101 4.02 -18.37 -7.56
CA ASP A 101 4.90 -19.55 -7.57
C ASP A 101 4.83 -20.32 -8.89
N VAL A 102 5.88 -20.18 -9.66
CA VAL A 102 6.16 -20.95 -10.87
C VAL A 102 7.50 -21.67 -10.81
N THR A 103 8.01 -21.87 -9.61
CA THR A 103 9.31 -22.51 -9.35
C THR A 103 9.39 -23.94 -9.88
N ALA A 104 8.26 -24.66 -9.94
CA ALA A 104 8.18 -25.97 -10.55
C ALA A 104 8.62 -26.00 -12.04
N GLY A 105 8.58 -24.87 -12.73
CA GLY A 105 9.10 -24.70 -14.08
C GLY A 105 10.63 -24.59 -14.16
N GLY A 106 11.33 -24.54 -13.03
CA GLY A 106 12.79 -24.63 -12.89
C GLY A 106 13.60 -23.37 -13.21
N ASN A 107 12.99 -22.37 -13.86
CA ASN A 107 13.72 -21.18 -14.34
C ASN A 107 13.32 -19.87 -13.62
N TYR A 108 12.35 -19.92 -12.69
CA TYR A 108 11.84 -18.76 -12.00
C TYR A 108 11.98 -18.90 -10.49
N LYS A 109 12.22 -17.80 -9.80
CA LYS A 109 12.19 -17.74 -8.35
C LYS A 109 10.79 -17.46 -7.85
N LEU A 110 10.53 -17.74 -6.59
CA LEU A 110 9.29 -17.35 -5.93
C LEU A 110 9.10 -15.83 -6.05
N GLY A 111 7.89 -15.40 -6.42
CA GLY A 111 7.57 -13.99 -6.69
C GLY A 111 7.88 -13.54 -8.13
N GLU A 112 8.52 -14.34 -8.94
CA GLU A 112 8.78 -14.00 -10.34
C GLU A 112 7.59 -14.37 -11.23
N ILE A 113 7.12 -13.38 -12.02
CA ILE A 113 6.05 -13.57 -13.00
C ILE A 113 6.69 -13.86 -14.37
N PRO A 114 6.37 -15.00 -15.00
CA PRO A 114 6.94 -15.38 -16.27
C PRO A 114 6.71 -14.32 -17.36
N ARG A 115 7.76 -14.10 -18.17
CA ARG A 115 7.72 -13.17 -19.31
C ARG A 115 7.53 -11.69 -18.96
N MET A 116 7.46 -11.33 -17.69
CA MET A 116 7.51 -9.92 -17.26
C MET A 116 8.98 -9.45 -17.26
N LYS A 117 9.18 -8.16 -17.59
CA LYS A 117 10.50 -7.52 -17.56
C LYS A 117 11.08 -7.46 -16.13
N SER A 118 10.21 -7.25 -15.16
CA SER A 118 10.51 -7.28 -13.74
C SER A 118 9.27 -7.76 -12.99
N SER A 119 9.47 -8.43 -11.88
CA SER A 119 8.42 -8.77 -10.91
C SER A 119 8.61 -8.02 -9.57
N TYR A 120 9.54 -7.07 -9.57
CA TYR A 120 9.81 -6.14 -8.47
C TYR A 120 9.50 -4.73 -8.95
N TYR A 121 8.40 -4.17 -8.45
CA TYR A 121 7.83 -2.91 -8.90
C TYR A 121 8.35 -1.78 -8.02
N LYS A 122 9.16 -0.90 -8.60
CA LYS A 122 9.83 0.19 -7.89
C LYS A 122 8.89 1.38 -7.69
N ALA A 123 8.85 1.89 -6.47
CA ALA A 123 8.17 3.14 -6.17
C ALA A 123 8.74 4.31 -6.98
N ASP A 124 7.91 5.29 -7.28
CA ASP A 124 8.36 6.53 -7.92
C ASP A 124 9.30 7.29 -6.98
N PRO A 125 10.52 7.66 -7.42
CA PRO A 125 11.52 8.31 -6.55
C PRO A 125 11.05 9.65 -5.98
N TYR A 126 10.25 10.42 -6.72
CA TYR A 126 9.73 11.70 -6.24
C TYR A 126 8.70 11.50 -5.14
N LEU A 127 7.72 10.62 -5.37
CA LEU A 127 6.70 10.28 -4.36
C LEU A 127 7.34 9.65 -3.12
N PHE A 128 8.33 8.79 -3.31
CA PHE A 128 9.09 8.19 -2.22
C PHE A 128 9.76 9.25 -1.33
N THR A 129 10.48 10.21 -1.94
CA THR A 129 11.14 11.30 -1.20
C THR A 129 10.14 12.15 -0.43
N LEU A 130 8.98 12.45 -1.02
CA LEU A 130 7.92 13.19 -0.32
C LEU A 130 7.39 12.39 0.87
N ALA A 131 7.06 11.11 0.67
CA ALA A 131 6.53 10.23 1.72
C ALA A 131 7.52 10.10 2.88
N GLU A 132 8.81 9.87 2.59
CA GLU A 132 9.86 9.76 3.59
C GLU A 132 9.99 11.04 4.41
N SER A 133 10.09 12.19 3.74
CA SER A 133 10.26 13.49 4.42
C SER A 133 9.08 13.81 5.34
N VAL A 134 7.85 13.53 4.88
CA VAL A 134 6.62 13.73 5.66
C VAL A 134 6.57 12.77 6.84
N ALA A 135 6.82 11.47 6.61
CA ALA A 135 6.77 10.47 7.67
C ALA A 135 7.79 10.74 8.77
N ILE A 136 9.05 11.06 8.42
CA ILE A 136 10.09 11.43 9.38
C ILE A 136 9.69 12.67 10.19
N LYS A 137 9.13 13.68 9.54
CA LYS A 137 8.66 14.90 10.23
C LYS A 137 7.54 14.62 11.23
N LEU A 138 6.63 13.68 10.92
CA LEU A 138 5.48 13.36 11.77
C LEU A 138 5.82 12.38 12.90
N PHE A 139 6.67 11.40 12.64
CA PHE A 139 6.86 10.25 13.53
C PHE A 139 8.28 10.08 14.06
N GLY A 140 9.26 10.84 13.54
CA GLY A 140 10.69 10.63 13.84
C GLY A 140 11.34 9.58 12.97
N SER A 141 12.65 9.69 12.77
CA SER A 141 13.43 8.80 11.90
C SER A 141 13.54 7.37 12.42
N ASP A 142 13.43 7.18 13.71
CA ASP A 142 13.49 5.90 14.41
C ASP A 142 12.25 5.02 14.23
N ARG A 143 11.15 5.61 13.77
CA ARG A 143 9.87 4.94 13.52
C ARG A 143 9.53 4.84 12.02
N VAL A 144 10.42 5.25 11.14
CA VAL A 144 10.20 5.25 9.69
C VAL A 144 11.22 4.35 9.02
N HIS A 145 10.72 3.26 8.46
CA HIS A 145 11.51 2.23 7.78
C HIS A 145 11.29 2.32 6.26
N LYS A 146 12.29 1.85 5.52
CA LYS A 146 12.30 1.84 4.05
C LYS A 146 12.71 0.48 3.55
N GLY A 147 11.96 -0.09 2.64
CA GLY A 147 12.34 -1.36 2.06
C GLY A 147 11.23 -2.03 1.29
N ARG A 148 11.39 -3.30 1.08
CA ARG A 148 10.46 -4.12 0.30
C ARG A 148 9.19 -4.39 1.08
N ILE A 149 8.05 -4.20 0.41
CA ILE A 149 6.73 -4.66 0.85
C ILE A 149 6.36 -5.87 0.01
N ILE A 150 5.89 -6.94 0.65
CA ILE A 150 5.41 -8.12 -0.05
C ILE A 150 3.90 -8.25 0.08
N SER A 151 3.24 -8.62 -1.03
CA SER A 151 1.81 -8.88 -1.04
C SER A 151 1.52 -10.35 -1.29
N ARG A 152 0.44 -10.85 -0.69
CA ARG A 152 -0.08 -12.19 -0.94
C ARG A 152 -1.55 -12.29 -0.55
N ASP A 153 -2.31 -13.15 -1.21
CA ASP A 153 -3.71 -13.40 -0.88
C ASP A 153 -3.83 -14.33 0.35
N GLU A 154 -3.20 -13.88 1.47
CA GLU A 154 -3.20 -14.58 2.75
C GLU A 154 -2.92 -13.59 3.89
N PHE A 155 -3.74 -13.64 4.94
CA PHE A 155 -3.41 -13.00 6.21
C PHE A 155 -2.36 -13.83 6.92
N VAL A 156 -1.12 -13.35 6.96
CA VAL A 156 0.00 -14.06 7.59
C VAL A 156 -0.08 -13.91 9.11
N ALA A 157 -0.22 -15.04 9.79
CA ALA A 157 -0.30 -15.13 11.25
C ALA A 157 0.48 -16.37 11.72
N SER A 158 1.79 -16.41 11.44
CA SER A 158 2.67 -17.51 11.80
C SER A 158 4.12 -17.07 11.82
N SER A 159 4.76 -17.20 12.96
CA SER A 159 6.17 -16.88 13.15
C SER A 159 7.10 -17.67 12.21
N GLU A 160 6.79 -18.94 11.94
CA GLU A 160 7.55 -19.75 10.98
C GLU A 160 7.47 -19.18 9.57
N LYS A 161 6.25 -18.79 9.14
CA LYS A 161 6.04 -18.23 7.81
C LYS A 161 6.70 -16.87 7.64
N VAL A 162 6.60 -15.98 8.63
CA VAL A 162 7.28 -14.69 8.64
C VAL A 162 8.78 -14.85 8.46
N ASN A 163 9.42 -15.76 9.19
CA ASN A 163 10.84 -16.03 9.09
C ASN A 163 11.23 -16.48 7.66
N LYS A 164 10.45 -17.38 7.04
CA LYS A 164 10.66 -17.80 5.65
C LYS A 164 10.51 -16.65 4.66
N LEU A 165 9.49 -15.81 4.83
CA LEU A 165 9.27 -14.65 3.98
C LEU A 165 10.42 -13.64 4.12
N ARG A 166 10.91 -13.43 5.34
CA ARG A 166 12.08 -12.58 5.57
C ARG A 166 13.32 -13.11 4.89
N GLU A 167 13.59 -14.40 5.01
CA GLU A 167 14.75 -15.06 4.37
C GLU A 167 14.72 -14.94 2.84
N ILE A 168 13.56 -15.22 2.23
CA ILE A 168 13.41 -15.26 0.77
C ILE A 168 13.41 -13.86 0.17
N PHE A 169 12.67 -12.91 0.76
CA PHE A 169 12.39 -11.62 0.14
C PHE A 169 13.14 -10.45 0.77
N SER A 170 13.74 -10.61 1.94
CA SER A 170 14.31 -9.52 2.74
C SER A 170 13.30 -8.37 2.92
N ALA A 171 12.01 -8.74 3.15
CA ALA A 171 10.91 -7.80 3.24
C ALA A 171 10.85 -7.10 4.61
N GLU A 172 10.32 -5.89 4.62
CA GLU A 172 10.04 -5.12 5.83
C GLU A 172 8.66 -5.49 6.41
N CYS A 173 7.65 -5.59 5.56
CA CYS A 173 6.29 -5.96 5.97
C CYS A 173 5.56 -6.76 4.88
N VAL A 174 4.44 -7.38 5.28
CA VAL A 174 3.54 -8.16 4.43
C VAL A 174 2.11 -7.61 4.54
N GLU A 175 1.44 -7.56 3.41
CA GLU A 175 0.04 -7.14 3.27
C GLU A 175 -0.61 -7.87 2.08
N MET A 176 -1.79 -7.44 1.62
CA MET A 176 -2.56 -8.26 0.67
C MET A 176 -2.84 -7.60 -0.69
N GLU A 177 -2.37 -6.38 -0.98
CA GLU A 177 -2.78 -5.58 -2.15
C GLU A 177 -1.66 -4.84 -2.89
N GLY A 178 -0.69 -4.30 -2.15
CA GLY A 178 0.25 -3.28 -2.64
C GLY A 178 1.02 -3.68 -3.89
N ALA A 179 1.47 -4.94 -3.97
CA ALA A 179 2.17 -5.41 -5.16
C ALA A 179 1.25 -5.47 -6.39
N ALA A 180 -0.04 -5.77 -6.22
CA ALA A 180 -1.00 -5.74 -7.32
C ALA A 180 -1.29 -4.31 -7.80
N VAL A 181 -1.40 -3.34 -6.88
CA VAL A 181 -1.46 -1.90 -7.23
C VAL A 181 -0.22 -1.51 -8.03
N ALA A 182 0.96 -1.85 -7.51
CA ALA A 182 2.25 -1.52 -8.13
C ALA A 182 2.40 -2.18 -9.52
N HIS A 183 1.95 -3.42 -9.66
CA HIS A 183 1.96 -4.14 -10.94
C HIS A 183 1.11 -3.43 -11.99
N VAL A 184 -0.13 -3.05 -11.64
CA VAL A 184 -0.99 -2.29 -12.56
C VAL A 184 -0.35 -0.95 -12.93
N CYS A 185 0.22 -0.23 -11.95
CA CYS A 185 0.89 1.04 -12.20
C CYS A 185 2.10 0.90 -13.11
N GLU A 186 2.92 -0.15 -12.95
CA GLU A 186 4.05 -0.45 -13.83
C GLU A 186 3.58 -0.71 -15.27
N VAL A 187 2.55 -1.56 -15.45
CA VAL A 187 1.98 -1.88 -16.78
C VAL A 187 1.39 -0.64 -17.46
N MET A 188 0.78 0.25 -16.70
CA MET A 188 0.11 1.46 -17.20
C MET A 188 1.00 2.71 -17.18
N ASN A 189 2.27 2.59 -16.75
CA ASN A 189 3.24 3.68 -16.63
C ASN A 189 2.74 4.84 -15.76
N ILE A 190 2.14 4.55 -14.61
CA ILE A 190 1.66 5.53 -13.63
C ILE A 190 2.58 5.55 -12.43
N PRO A 191 3.12 6.72 -12.02
CA PRO A 191 3.89 6.86 -10.79
C PRO A 191 3.08 6.46 -9.56
N PHE A 192 3.67 5.68 -8.65
CA PHE A 192 2.99 5.22 -7.45
C PHE A 192 3.91 5.23 -6.23
N ILE A 193 3.29 5.25 -5.04
CA ILE A 193 3.91 4.96 -3.75
C ILE A 193 2.97 4.11 -2.90
N VAL A 194 3.54 3.17 -2.16
CA VAL A 194 2.83 2.37 -1.17
C VAL A 194 3.42 2.65 0.21
N ILE A 195 2.55 2.97 1.16
CA ILE A 195 2.90 3.33 2.54
C ILE A 195 2.09 2.44 3.46
N ARG A 196 2.74 1.88 4.47
CA ARG A 196 2.08 1.02 5.46
C ARG A 196 2.35 1.50 6.88
N SER A 197 1.33 1.50 7.71
CA SER A 197 1.46 1.60 9.16
C SER A 197 1.32 0.21 9.75
N ILE A 198 2.23 -0.17 10.61
CA ILE A 198 2.28 -1.54 11.14
C ILE A 198 1.19 -1.74 12.18
N SER A 199 0.28 -2.70 11.94
CA SER A 199 -0.81 -3.08 12.83
C SER A 199 -0.46 -4.27 13.73
N ASP A 200 0.43 -5.14 13.25
CA ASP A 200 0.78 -6.41 13.89
C ASP A 200 2.17 -6.90 13.46
N LYS A 201 2.62 -8.01 13.99
CA LYS A 201 3.92 -8.63 13.64
C LYS A 201 3.80 -9.81 12.68
N ALA A 202 2.64 -10.04 12.09
CA ALA A 202 2.34 -11.19 11.25
C ALA A 202 2.66 -12.56 11.92
N ASP A 203 2.78 -12.57 13.24
CA ASP A 203 3.07 -13.72 14.08
C ASP A 203 1.78 -14.37 14.63
N ASP A 204 1.93 -15.28 15.57
CA ASP A 204 0.82 -16.05 16.13
C ASP A 204 -0.18 -15.17 16.93
N GLU A 205 0.16 -13.93 17.26
CA GLU A 205 -0.70 -12.93 17.93
C GLU A 205 -1.25 -11.86 16.98
N ALA A 206 -0.98 -11.97 15.67
CA ALA A 206 -1.30 -10.95 14.67
C ALA A 206 -2.77 -10.51 14.69
N GLY A 207 -3.70 -11.44 14.80
CA GLY A 207 -5.13 -11.12 14.81
C GLY A 207 -5.57 -10.22 15.96
N MET A 208 -5.07 -10.45 17.18
CA MET A 208 -5.38 -9.61 18.34
C MET A 208 -4.75 -8.21 18.19
N SER A 209 -3.50 -8.15 17.77
CA SER A 209 -2.80 -6.88 17.53
C SER A 209 -3.47 -6.05 16.44
N PHE A 210 -3.92 -6.69 15.36
CA PHE A 210 -4.62 -6.03 14.26
C PHE A 210 -5.88 -5.29 14.74
N ASP A 211 -6.77 -5.95 15.45
CA ASP A 211 -8.03 -5.37 15.94
C ASP A 211 -7.80 -4.17 16.88
N GLU A 212 -6.72 -4.21 17.66
CA GLU A 212 -6.36 -3.15 18.59
C GLU A 212 -5.77 -1.94 17.86
N PHE A 213 -4.87 -2.16 16.90
CA PHE A 213 -4.04 -1.11 16.33
C PHE A 213 -4.48 -0.60 14.95
N VAL A 214 -5.41 -1.28 14.27
CA VAL A 214 -5.87 -0.87 12.92
C VAL A 214 -6.33 0.59 12.85
N LYS A 215 -7.03 1.09 13.86
CA LYS A 215 -7.51 2.48 13.91
C LYS A 215 -6.37 3.48 14.07
N ILE A 216 -5.34 3.14 14.83
CA ILE A 216 -4.15 3.98 15.01
C ILE A 216 -3.38 4.02 13.70
N ALA A 217 -3.19 2.86 13.08
CA ALA A 217 -2.50 2.74 11.81
C ALA A 217 -3.22 3.51 10.68
N ALA A 218 -4.55 3.48 10.63
CA ALA A 218 -5.34 4.27 9.69
C ALA A 218 -5.14 5.78 9.86
N ARG A 219 -5.09 6.29 11.11
CA ARG A 219 -4.80 7.70 11.39
C ARG A 219 -3.39 8.12 10.98
N ASN A 220 -2.40 7.26 11.22
CA ASN A 220 -1.02 7.48 10.78
C ASN A 220 -0.97 7.62 9.26
N SER A 221 -1.60 6.68 8.56
CA SER A 221 -1.72 6.67 7.10
C SER A 221 -2.35 7.94 6.56
N LYS A 222 -3.49 8.38 7.14
CA LYS A 222 -4.14 9.66 6.80
C LYS A 222 -3.17 10.84 6.93
N SER A 223 -2.48 10.96 8.07
CA SER A 223 -1.58 12.08 8.34
C SER A 223 -0.45 12.17 7.32
N ILE A 224 0.07 11.03 6.87
CA ILE A 224 1.11 10.98 5.83
C ILE A 224 0.54 11.41 4.48
N VAL A 225 -0.63 10.92 4.09
CA VAL A 225 -1.28 11.29 2.82
C VAL A 225 -1.54 12.80 2.77
N GLU A 226 -2.14 13.38 3.80
CA GLU A 226 -2.39 14.82 3.89
C GLU A 226 -1.08 15.63 3.85
N GLY A 227 -0.04 15.16 4.52
CA GLY A 227 1.29 15.77 4.47
C GLY A 227 1.88 15.77 3.06
N ILE A 228 1.81 14.64 2.34
CA ILE A 228 2.25 14.52 0.95
C ILE A 228 1.46 15.48 0.04
N LEU A 229 0.13 15.48 0.16
CA LEU A 229 -0.74 16.33 -0.65
C LEU A 229 -0.48 17.83 -0.42
N SER A 230 -0.03 18.21 0.76
CA SER A 230 0.29 19.60 1.09
C SER A 230 1.55 20.12 0.39
N ILE A 231 2.48 19.24 -0.01
CA ILE A 231 3.78 19.62 -0.57
C ILE A 231 4.01 19.13 -2.01
N ILE A 232 3.21 18.19 -2.52
CA ILE A 232 3.32 17.67 -3.88
C ILE A 232 3.04 18.76 -4.91
N LYS A 233 3.87 18.81 -5.96
CA LYS A 233 3.75 19.80 -7.06
C LYS A 233 3.06 19.22 -8.26
#